data_af3fc8191bf7dbc8508c1725ae405ec6
#
_entry.id   af3fc8191bf7dbc8508c1725ae405ec6
#
_cell.length_a   1.000
_cell.length_b   1.000
_cell.length_c   1.000
_cell.angle_alpha   90.00
_cell.angle_beta   90.00
_cell.angle_gamma   90.00
#
_symmetry.space_group_name_H-M   'P 1'
#
loop_
_entity.id
_entity.type
_entity.pdbx_description
1 polymer ?
#
loop_
_entity_poly.entity_id
_entity_poly.type
_entity_poly.pdbx_seq_one_letter_code
_entity_poly.pdbx_strand_id
1 'polypeptide(L)'
;MKNNDVYVVDTKIYKYSNDNIFNPSTVYPEGLNIDIKSDSNIYDCVRRLFIQMGLDKENIGKKNWNPFGDFIKKNNKVVIKPNLVKHINESLDGNTDSLITNFSVIRPIIDYTIIALNGTGSIIVGDAPVQECNFAEVIKLYNLEEAIKKYNDFNYKVELKDFRKNSNPEIECTVVDIGENSSLVETDEYYKKYAITNYNLKYMHSHHCQGKHEYLIAKDILDADVIINVPKPKCHRKAGITASMKNFVGVNSKKEYLPHHRNGSVASHGDEYPESSFIKYCRSVAKNYSYTHSKIIYLINGVFYKLMVLTHKERFQEGSWYGNDTIWRTILDINKILLYSDKNGVLSNNKKRIIFNVADMIISG
;
A
#
# COMPACT_ATOMS: atom_id res chain seq x y z
N MET A 1 -25.52 -0.26 2.73
CA MET A 1 -24.76 0.99 2.48
C MET A 1 -24.87 1.35 1.00
N LYS A 2 -25.07 2.62 0.67
CA LYS A 2 -24.86 3.09 -0.70
C LYS A 2 -23.36 3.03 -1.00
N ASN A 3 -22.98 2.58 -2.19
CA ASN A 3 -21.57 2.29 -2.55
C ASN A 3 -20.60 3.50 -2.55
N ASN A 4 -21.11 4.72 -2.34
CA ASN A 4 -20.36 5.96 -2.48
C ASN A 4 -20.33 6.82 -1.20
N ASP A 5 -20.80 6.31 -0.07
CA ASP A 5 -20.78 7.07 1.18
C ASP A 5 -19.36 7.08 1.79
N VAL A 6 -18.92 8.24 2.25
CA VAL A 6 -17.68 8.45 3.00
C VAL A 6 -18.03 8.90 4.40
N TYR A 7 -17.53 8.17 5.39
CA TYR A 7 -17.75 8.48 6.80
C TYR A 7 -16.45 9.01 7.41
N VAL A 8 -16.56 10.03 8.25
CA VAL A 8 -15.42 10.68 8.88
C VAL A 8 -15.72 10.84 10.37
N VAL A 9 -14.78 10.42 11.20
CA VAL A 9 -14.80 10.67 12.65
C VAL A 9 -13.67 11.64 13.01
N ASP A 10 -14.02 12.79 13.58
CA ASP A 10 -13.05 13.69 14.20
C ASP A 10 -12.57 13.07 15.51
N THR A 11 -11.29 12.71 15.53
CA THR A 11 -10.69 12.00 16.67
C THR A 11 -10.34 12.95 17.82
N LYS A 12 -10.11 14.24 17.54
CA LYS A 12 -9.48 15.21 18.47
C LYS A 12 -8.09 14.77 18.94
N ILE A 13 -7.43 13.90 18.19
CA ILE A 13 -6.11 13.37 18.49
C ILE A 13 -5.11 14.02 17.52
N TYR A 14 -4.04 14.56 18.04
CA TYR A 14 -3.01 15.27 17.26
C TYR A 14 -1.65 14.56 17.27
N LYS A 15 -1.53 13.45 17.99
CA LYS A 15 -0.37 12.56 18.00
C LYS A 15 -0.80 11.15 18.37
N TYR A 16 -0.08 10.16 17.89
CA TYR A 16 -0.28 8.78 18.36
C TYR A 16 0.28 8.61 19.77
N SER A 17 -0.28 7.66 20.52
CA SER A 17 0.29 7.23 21.79
C SER A 17 1.65 6.56 21.55
N ASN A 18 2.57 6.75 22.49
CA ASN A 18 3.83 6.02 22.52
C ASN A 18 3.67 4.58 23.05
N ASP A 19 2.47 4.24 23.53
CA ASP A 19 2.18 2.90 24.00
C ASP A 19 2.12 1.94 22.83
N ASN A 20 2.89 0.88 22.92
CA ASN A 20 2.95 -0.17 21.88
C ASN A 20 1.73 -1.09 21.88
N ILE A 21 0.71 -0.79 22.71
CA ILE A 21 -0.42 -1.65 22.96
C ILE A 21 -1.68 -0.79 22.94
N PHE A 22 -2.60 -1.09 22.05
CA PHE A 22 -3.64 -0.19 21.60
C PHE A 22 -5.04 -0.70 21.96
N ASN A 23 -5.28 -0.91 23.26
CA ASN A 23 -6.58 -1.35 23.78
C ASN A 23 -7.66 -0.27 23.65
N PRO A 24 -8.92 -0.66 23.70
CA PRO A 24 -10.00 0.29 23.93
C PRO A 24 -9.84 0.99 25.29
N SER A 25 -10.31 2.24 25.42
CA SER A 25 -10.31 3.00 26.68
C SER A 25 -11.28 2.41 27.73
N THR A 26 -12.19 1.55 27.31
CA THR A 26 -13.17 0.86 28.15
C THR A 26 -13.44 -0.56 27.65
N VAL A 27 -14.02 -1.38 28.48
CA VAL A 27 -14.46 -2.73 28.10
C VAL A 27 -15.79 -2.63 27.34
N TYR A 28 -15.78 -3.07 26.10
CA TYR A 28 -17.00 -3.16 25.28
C TYR A 28 -17.65 -4.54 25.40
N PRO A 29 -19.00 -4.64 25.38
CA PRO A 29 -19.68 -5.91 25.48
C PRO A 29 -19.30 -6.97 24.45
N GLU A 30 -18.99 -6.50 23.21
CA GLU A 30 -18.56 -7.32 22.08
C GLU A 30 -17.05 -7.59 22.06
N GLY A 31 -16.27 -6.89 22.90
CA GLY A 31 -14.81 -6.89 22.84
C GLY A 31 -14.18 -8.26 23.08
N LEU A 32 -13.02 -8.48 22.47
CA LEU A 32 -12.17 -9.64 22.75
C LEU A 32 -11.54 -9.48 24.14
N ASN A 33 -11.58 -10.54 24.97
CA ASN A 33 -10.95 -10.54 26.29
C ASN A 33 -9.42 -10.75 26.22
N ILE A 34 -8.78 -10.03 25.36
CA ILE A 34 -7.32 -10.02 25.23
C ILE A 34 -6.83 -8.85 26.08
N ASP A 35 -6.24 -9.15 27.24
CA ASP A 35 -5.77 -8.16 28.19
C ASP A 35 -4.47 -7.50 27.67
N ILE A 36 -4.66 -6.39 26.99
CA ILE A 36 -3.58 -5.53 26.52
C ILE A 36 -3.89 -4.14 27.08
N LYS A 37 -3.05 -3.58 27.94
CA LYS A 37 -3.27 -2.29 28.58
C LYS A 37 -2.79 -1.14 27.70
N SER A 38 -3.62 -0.12 27.50
CA SER A 38 -3.27 1.12 26.81
C SER A 38 -4.21 2.25 27.19
N ASP A 39 -3.73 3.49 27.10
CA ASP A 39 -4.54 4.70 27.24
C ASP A 39 -4.99 5.27 25.89
N SER A 40 -4.84 4.51 24.80
CA SER A 40 -5.17 4.97 23.46
C SER A 40 -6.69 4.98 23.25
N ASN A 41 -7.24 6.15 22.93
CA ASN A 41 -8.66 6.29 22.53
C ASN A 41 -8.87 6.15 21.01
N ILE A 42 -7.83 5.81 20.23
CA ILE A 42 -7.94 5.60 18.78
C ILE A 42 -8.82 4.39 18.46
N TYR A 43 -8.72 3.34 19.27
CA TYR A 43 -9.60 2.18 19.17
C TYR A 43 -11.08 2.61 19.21
N ASP A 44 -11.43 3.46 20.16
CA ASP A 44 -12.81 3.96 20.35
C ASP A 44 -13.26 4.83 19.18
N CYS A 45 -12.33 5.57 18.56
CA CYS A 45 -12.61 6.36 17.35
C CYS A 45 -12.93 5.46 16.16
N VAL A 46 -12.18 4.38 15.96
CA VAL A 46 -12.46 3.39 14.90
C VAL A 46 -13.79 2.68 15.17
N ARG A 47 -14.06 2.32 16.43
CA ARG A 47 -15.36 1.78 16.82
C ARG A 47 -16.51 2.74 16.51
N ARG A 48 -16.37 4.02 16.87
CA ARG A 48 -17.36 5.07 16.53
C ARG A 48 -17.57 5.22 15.03
N LEU A 49 -16.52 5.07 14.24
CA LEU A 49 -16.61 5.09 12.77
C LEU A 49 -17.56 3.97 12.30
N PHE A 50 -17.40 2.75 12.81
CA PHE A 50 -18.27 1.63 12.43
C PHE A 50 -19.72 1.82 12.87
N ILE A 51 -19.94 2.42 14.04
CA ILE A 51 -21.29 2.81 14.51
C ILE A 51 -21.90 3.87 13.57
N GLN A 52 -21.14 4.90 13.22
CA GLN A 52 -21.59 5.97 12.31
C GLN A 52 -21.93 5.44 10.91
N MET A 53 -21.20 4.43 10.45
CA MET A 53 -21.51 3.71 9.21
C MET A 53 -22.79 2.88 9.29
N GLY A 54 -23.32 2.68 10.48
CA GLY A 54 -24.52 1.85 10.73
C GLY A 54 -24.27 0.35 10.54
N LEU A 55 -23.01 -0.10 10.75
CA LEU A 55 -22.67 -1.52 10.61
C LEU A 55 -23.30 -2.33 11.74
N ASP A 56 -24.06 -3.36 11.39
CA ASP A 56 -24.83 -4.20 12.34
C ASP A 56 -25.61 -3.37 13.38
N LYS A 57 -26.37 -2.38 12.88
CA LYS A 57 -27.04 -1.34 13.68
C LYS A 57 -27.88 -1.89 14.81
N GLU A 58 -28.57 -3.01 14.57
CA GLU A 58 -29.51 -3.62 15.54
C GLU A 58 -28.80 -4.19 16.79
N ASN A 59 -27.52 -4.46 16.70
CA ASN A 59 -26.73 -5.08 17.76
C ASN A 59 -25.72 -4.12 18.43
N ILE A 60 -25.68 -2.85 18.04
CA ILE A 60 -24.78 -1.87 18.67
C ILE A 60 -24.96 -1.87 20.19
N GLY A 61 -23.85 -1.99 20.93
CA GLY A 61 -23.80 -2.03 22.38
C GLY A 61 -24.20 -3.38 23.01
N LYS A 62 -24.42 -4.40 22.20
CA LYS A 62 -24.70 -5.77 22.66
C LYS A 62 -23.46 -6.67 22.45
N LYS A 63 -23.38 -7.76 23.21
CA LYS A 63 -22.30 -8.76 23.12
C LYS A 63 -22.13 -9.37 21.71
N ASN A 64 -23.18 -9.44 20.93
CA ASN A 64 -23.19 -10.01 19.59
C ASN A 64 -23.04 -8.97 18.48
N TRP A 65 -22.69 -7.73 18.79
CA TRP A 65 -22.40 -6.73 17.75
C TRP A 65 -21.23 -7.17 16.89
N ASN A 66 -21.47 -7.27 15.58
CA ASN A 66 -20.51 -7.76 14.59
C ASN A 66 -20.50 -6.84 13.37
N PRO A 67 -19.77 -5.70 13.42
CA PRO A 67 -19.80 -4.71 12.35
C PRO A 67 -19.32 -5.22 10.99
N PHE A 68 -18.53 -6.30 10.94
CA PHE A 68 -18.05 -6.88 9.69
C PHE A 68 -18.83 -8.13 9.25
N GLY A 69 -19.86 -8.55 10.02
CA GLY A 69 -20.62 -9.76 9.76
C GLY A 69 -21.36 -9.82 8.42
N ASP A 70 -21.67 -8.66 7.82
CA ASP A 70 -22.31 -8.61 6.50
C ASP A 70 -21.36 -9.07 5.37
N PHE A 71 -20.07 -8.80 5.47
CA PHE A 71 -19.11 -9.04 4.39
C PHE A 71 -17.95 -9.98 4.73
N ILE A 72 -17.71 -10.28 6.01
CA ILE A 72 -16.77 -11.33 6.45
C ILE A 72 -17.57 -12.52 6.97
N LYS A 73 -17.30 -13.70 6.44
CA LYS A 73 -17.96 -14.96 6.80
C LYS A 73 -16.97 -15.93 7.44
N LYS A 74 -17.49 -16.93 8.16
CA LYS A 74 -16.67 -18.02 8.71
C LYS A 74 -15.77 -18.62 7.62
N ASN A 75 -14.56 -19.00 8.00
CA ASN A 75 -13.52 -19.58 7.15
C ASN A 75 -12.99 -18.64 6.06
N ASN A 76 -13.39 -17.38 6.00
CA ASN A 76 -12.79 -16.44 5.07
C ASN A 76 -11.28 -16.27 5.35
N LYS A 77 -10.50 -16.04 4.27
CA LYS A 77 -9.16 -15.47 4.34
C LYS A 77 -9.28 -13.96 4.21
N VAL A 78 -8.85 -13.24 5.25
CA VAL A 78 -8.90 -11.77 5.29
C VAL A 78 -7.49 -11.22 5.25
N VAL A 79 -7.22 -10.31 4.31
CA VAL A 79 -5.98 -9.54 4.29
C VAL A 79 -6.26 -8.12 4.77
N ILE A 80 -5.56 -7.69 5.81
CA ILE A 80 -5.50 -6.30 6.26
C ILE A 80 -4.26 -5.69 5.62
N LYS A 81 -4.46 -4.70 4.75
CA LYS A 81 -3.41 -4.07 3.95
C LYS A 81 -3.11 -2.65 4.44
N PRO A 82 -2.20 -2.46 5.42
CA PRO A 82 -1.75 -1.12 5.83
C PRO A 82 -0.85 -0.49 4.77
N ASN A 83 -0.43 0.75 5.01
CA ASN A 83 0.66 1.40 4.28
C ASN A 83 1.92 1.38 5.15
N LEU A 84 2.87 0.49 4.87
CA LEU A 84 4.12 0.34 5.63
C LEU A 84 5.36 0.74 4.81
N VAL A 85 5.22 1.72 3.97
CA VAL A 85 6.14 2.07 2.86
C VAL A 85 7.62 2.11 3.24
N LYS A 86 8.01 2.60 4.44
CA LYS A 86 9.39 2.68 4.91
C LYS A 86 9.44 2.74 6.44
N HIS A 87 10.48 2.18 7.06
CA HIS A 87 10.68 2.13 8.52
C HIS A 87 11.19 3.45 9.13
N ILE A 88 11.60 4.42 8.32
CA ILE A 88 12.13 5.71 8.75
C ILE A 88 11.68 6.81 7.80
N ASN A 89 11.40 7.99 8.31
CA ASN A 89 11.16 9.20 7.53
C ASN A 89 12.37 10.13 7.60
N GLU A 90 13.19 10.13 6.57
CA GLU A 90 14.41 10.93 6.50
C GLU A 90 14.16 12.45 6.55
N SER A 91 12.94 12.90 6.24
CA SER A 91 12.57 14.31 6.21
C SER A 91 12.08 14.85 7.58
N LEU A 92 11.80 13.96 8.56
CA LEU A 92 11.20 14.31 9.86
C LEU A 92 11.92 13.59 11.01
N ASP A 93 13.24 13.65 11.05
CA ASP A 93 14.07 13.08 12.12
C ASP A 93 13.72 11.62 12.48
N GLY A 94 13.30 10.86 11.48
CA GLY A 94 12.92 9.46 11.63
C GLY A 94 11.46 9.23 11.99
N ASN A 95 10.67 10.24 12.31
CA ASN A 95 9.26 10.09 12.68
C ASN A 95 8.42 9.53 11.51
N THR A 96 7.72 8.44 11.75
CA THR A 96 6.92 7.71 10.75
C THR A 96 5.43 7.99 10.84
N ASP A 97 4.95 8.79 11.76
CA ASP A 97 3.53 9.02 12.02
C ASP A 97 2.73 9.51 10.83
N SER A 98 3.33 10.37 10.00
CA SER A 98 2.72 10.82 8.73
C SER A 98 3.06 9.92 7.54
N LEU A 99 3.97 8.95 7.71
CA LEU A 99 4.50 8.13 6.62
C LEU A 99 3.81 6.78 6.48
N ILE A 100 3.57 6.08 7.60
CA ILE A 100 2.99 4.73 7.61
C ILE A 100 1.71 4.67 8.44
N THR A 101 0.89 3.66 8.19
CA THR A 101 -0.32 3.38 9.00
C THR A 101 0.08 3.01 10.41
N ASN A 102 -0.48 3.70 11.40
CA ASN A 102 -0.22 3.39 12.80
C ASN A 102 -1.00 2.14 13.24
N PHE A 103 -0.37 1.30 14.05
CA PHE A 103 -0.97 0.03 14.48
C PHE A 103 -2.20 0.22 15.37
N SER A 104 -2.32 1.36 16.06
CA SER A 104 -3.51 1.71 16.83
C SER A 104 -4.81 1.72 16.01
N VAL A 105 -4.71 2.01 14.70
CA VAL A 105 -5.85 1.92 13.77
C VAL A 105 -6.06 0.48 13.29
N ILE A 106 -4.99 -0.30 13.16
CA ILE A 106 -5.05 -1.69 12.68
C ILE A 106 -5.64 -2.61 13.76
N ARG A 107 -5.31 -2.37 15.02
CA ARG A 107 -5.73 -3.18 16.17
C ARG A 107 -7.26 -3.42 16.23
N PRO A 108 -8.13 -2.40 16.25
CA PRO A 108 -9.58 -2.62 16.26
C PRO A 108 -10.08 -3.34 15.00
N ILE A 109 -9.42 -3.14 13.85
CA ILE A 109 -9.77 -3.83 12.61
C ILE A 109 -9.50 -5.34 12.73
N ILE A 110 -8.39 -5.74 13.35
CA ILE A 110 -8.10 -7.17 13.65
C ILE A 110 -9.18 -7.72 14.56
N ASP A 111 -9.51 -7.04 15.66
CA ASP A 111 -10.49 -7.50 16.63
C ASP A 111 -11.88 -7.74 16.01
N TYR A 112 -12.40 -6.77 15.26
CA TYR A 112 -13.68 -6.92 14.58
C TYR A 112 -13.65 -7.94 13.44
N THR A 113 -12.48 -8.17 12.82
CA THR A 113 -12.31 -9.27 11.87
C THR A 113 -12.38 -10.63 12.58
N ILE A 114 -11.73 -10.78 13.73
CA ILE A 114 -11.81 -12.01 14.55
C ILE A 114 -13.25 -12.29 14.99
N ILE A 115 -13.97 -11.27 15.45
CA ILE A 115 -15.39 -11.39 15.82
C ILE A 115 -16.20 -11.90 14.62
N ALA A 116 -16.01 -11.34 13.44
CA ALA A 116 -16.73 -11.75 12.23
C ALA A 116 -16.38 -13.17 11.78
N LEU A 117 -15.11 -13.56 11.86
CA LEU A 117 -14.66 -14.92 11.55
C LEU A 117 -15.15 -15.95 12.57
N ASN A 118 -15.57 -15.52 13.77
CA ASN A 118 -16.07 -16.39 14.84
C ASN A 118 -15.13 -17.57 15.15
N GLY A 119 -13.83 -17.28 15.30
CA GLY A 119 -12.80 -18.26 15.63
C GLY A 119 -12.36 -19.18 14.48
N THR A 120 -12.77 -18.88 13.25
CA THR A 120 -12.41 -19.65 12.04
C THR A 120 -11.64 -18.80 11.06
N GLY A 121 -11.19 -19.37 9.93
CA GLY A 121 -10.49 -18.61 8.89
C GLY A 121 -9.09 -18.14 9.29
N SER A 122 -8.58 -17.09 8.61
CA SER A 122 -7.24 -16.54 8.87
C SER A 122 -7.16 -15.05 8.54
N ILE A 123 -6.27 -14.35 9.22
CA ILE A 123 -5.99 -12.93 9.02
C ILE A 123 -4.51 -12.76 8.68
N ILE A 124 -4.22 -12.04 7.61
CA ILE A 124 -2.86 -11.64 7.25
C ILE A 124 -2.80 -10.12 7.28
N VAL A 125 -1.85 -9.58 8.03
CA VAL A 125 -1.51 -8.15 8.02
C VAL A 125 -0.21 -8.01 7.23
N GLY A 126 -0.22 -7.30 6.11
CA GLY A 126 0.98 -7.26 5.27
C GLY A 126 1.03 -6.13 4.23
N ASP A 127 2.25 -5.86 3.78
CA ASP A 127 2.55 -4.88 2.74
C ASP A 127 3.79 -5.32 1.94
N ALA A 128 3.97 -4.78 0.72
CA ALA A 128 5.24 -4.76 0.02
C ALA A 128 5.80 -3.32 0.03
N PRO A 129 6.56 -2.93 1.06
CA PRO A 129 7.16 -1.60 1.14
C PRO A 129 8.22 -1.37 0.04
N VAL A 130 8.85 -0.18 0.03
CA VAL A 130 10.00 0.07 -0.86
C VAL A 130 11.16 -0.87 -0.53
N GLN A 131 12.05 -1.10 -1.51
CA GLN A 131 13.12 -2.10 -1.36
C GLN A 131 14.06 -1.82 -0.18
N GLU A 132 14.32 -0.54 0.09
CA GLU A 132 15.20 -0.09 1.18
C GLU A 132 14.55 -0.18 2.57
N CYS A 133 13.28 -0.54 2.66
CA CYS A 133 12.59 -0.69 3.94
C CYS A 133 13.09 -1.92 4.68
N ASN A 134 13.56 -1.74 5.90
CA ASN A 134 13.76 -2.84 6.84
C ASN A 134 12.41 -3.19 7.49
N PHE A 135 11.79 -4.30 7.08
CA PHE A 135 10.48 -4.70 7.57
C PHE A 135 10.52 -5.12 9.06
N ALA A 136 11.62 -5.70 9.52
CA ALA A 136 11.80 -6.03 10.93
C ALA A 136 11.79 -4.78 11.83
N GLU A 137 12.35 -3.65 11.35
CA GLU A 137 12.27 -2.40 12.11
C GLU A 137 10.83 -1.85 12.15
N VAL A 138 10.02 -2.00 11.08
CA VAL A 138 8.59 -1.65 11.12
C VAL A 138 7.85 -2.48 12.18
N ILE A 139 8.15 -3.77 12.25
CA ILE A 139 7.57 -4.68 13.25
C ILE A 139 7.92 -4.22 14.67
N LYS A 140 9.18 -3.84 14.92
CA LYS A 140 9.66 -3.35 16.22
C LYS A 140 9.02 -2.02 16.64
N LEU A 141 8.81 -1.09 15.69
CA LEU A 141 8.22 0.22 15.97
C LEU A 141 6.91 0.14 16.79
N TYR A 142 6.13 -0.92 16.57
CA TYR A 142 4.82 -1.12 17.19
C TYR A 142 4.73 -2.39 18.04
N ASN A 143 5.86 -3.03 18.33
CA ASN A 143 5.90 -4.33 19.04
C ASN A 143 4.91 -5.36 18.46
N LEU A 144 4.84 -5.44 17.12
CA LEU A 144 3.82 -6.22 16.42
C LEU A 144 3.94 -7.72 16.67
N GLU A 145 5.16 -8.25 16.90
CA GLU A 145 5.36 -9.66 17.20
C GLU A 145 4.64 -10.07 18.47
N GLU A 146 4.77 -9.28 19.55
CA GLU A 146 4.07 -9.56 20.80
C GLU A 146 2.55 -9.44 20.66
N ALA A 147 2.09 -8.39 19.96
CA ALA A 147 0.66 -8.20 19.71
C ALA A 147 0.04 -9.38 18.93
N ILE A 148 0.73 -9.85 17.88
CA ILE A 148 0.27 -10.99 17.08
C ILE A 148 0.34 -12.29 17.88
N LYS A 149 1.41 -12.50 18.66
CA LYS A 149 1.54 -13.66 19.54
C LYS A 149 0.34 -13.79 20.49
N LYS A 150 -0.08 -12.68 21.12
CA LYS A 150 -1.25 -12.68 22.00
C LYS A 150 -2.51 -13.18 21.29
N TYR A 151 -2.77 -12.75 20.05
CA TYR A 151 -3.89 -13.29 19.27
C TYR A 151 -3.76 -14.80 19.05
N ASN A 152 -2.59 -15.27 18.69
CA ASN A 152 -2.33 -16.68 18.41
C ASN A 152 -2.41 -17.55 19.69
N ASP A 153 -2.05 -17.02 20.86
CA ASP A 153 -2.23 -17.68 22.17
C ASP A 153 -3.74 -17.92 22.49
N PHE A 154 -4.65 -17.13 21.90
CA PHE A 154 -6.10 -17.35 21.94
C PHE A 154 -6.62 -18.19 20.75
N ASN A 155 -5.72 -18.86 20.01
CA ASN A 155 -6.02 -19.64 18.80
C ASN A 155 -6.62 -18.83 17.61
N TYR A 156 -6.44 -17.53 17.58
CA TYR A 156 -6.76 -16.74 16.40
C TYR A 156 -5.58 -16.77 15.42
N LYS A 157 -5.83 -17.16 14.17
CA LYS A 157 -4.79 -17.25 13.15
C LYS A 157 -4.51 -15.88 12.56
N VAL A 158 -3.55 -15.15 13.12
CA VAL A 158 -3.10 -13.84 12.65
C VAL A 158 -1.62 -13.90 12.30
N GLU A 159 -1.26 -13.45 11.10
CA GLU A 159 0.11 -13.46 10.58
C GLU A 159 0.52 -12.08 10.11
N LEU A 160 1.82 -11.75 10.29
CA LEU A 160 2.48 -10.58 9.68
C LEU A 160 3.27 -11.04 8.47
N LYS A 161 3.12 -10.36 7.32
CA LYS A 161 3.84 -10.74 6.09
C LYS A 161 4.46 -9.55 5.36
N ASP A 162 5.72 -9.71 5.00
CA ASP A 162 6.39 -8.92 3.96
C ASP A 162 6.05 -9.54 2.60
N PHE A 163 5.30 -8.81 1.77
CA PHE A 163 4.90 -9.29 0.44
C PHE A 163 5.97 -9.11 -0.63
N ARG A 164 7.17 -8.60 -0.29
CA ARG A 164 8.26 -8.44 -1.25
C ARG A 164 8.98 -9.77 -1.51
N LYS A 165 9.02 -10.19 -2.76
CA LYS A 165 9.71 -11.42 -3.18
C LYS A 165 11.23 -11.38 -2.93
N ASN A 166 11.84 -10.20 -3.03
CA ASN A 166 13.28 -10.04 -2.82
C ASN A 166 13.70 -10.14 -1.35
N SER A 167 12.84 -9.70 -0.41
CA SER A 167 13.12 -9.73 1.04
C SER A 167 12.56 -10.98 1.71
N ASN A 168 11.55 -11.59 1.12
CA ASN A 168 10.91 -12.81 1.57
C ASN A 168 10.85 -13.82 0.40
N PRO A 169 11.94 -14.60 0.16
CA PRO A 169 11.98 -15.56 -0.95
C PRO A 169 10.90 -16.65 -0.91
N GLU A 170 10.39 -16.96 0.26
CA GLU A 170 9.37 -17.99 0.47
C GLU A 170 7.95 -17.51 0.08
N ILE A 171 7.75 -16.19 -0.09
CA ILE A 171 6.41 -15.72 -0.46
C ILE A 171 5.99 -16.24 -1.83
N GLU A 172 4.84 -16.85 -1.88
CA GLU A 172 4.23 -17.27 -3.13
C GLU A 172 3.64 -16.06 -3.86
N CYS A 173 3.86 -16.01 -5.18
CA CYS A 173 3.39 -14.93 -6.02
C CYS A 173 2.86 -15.49 -7.34
N THR A 174 1.89 -14.81 -7.91
CA THR A 174 1.33 -15.12 -9.22
C THR A 174 1.60 -13.94 -10.16
N VAL A 175 2.09 -14.24 -11.36
CA VAL A 175 2.14 -13.26 -12.45
C VAL A 175 0.75 -13.15 -13.04
N VAL A 176 0.22 -11.93 -13.06
CA VAL A 176 -1.09 -11.62 -13.63
C VAL A 176 -0.87 -10.73 -14.85
N ASP A 177 -1.12 -11.27 -16.03
CA ASP A 177 -1.14 -10.48 -17.27
C ASP A 177 -2.58 -10.01 -17.53
N ILE A 178 -2.73 -8.69 -17.67
CA ILE A 178 -4.03 -8.09 -17.99
C ILE A 178 -4.12 -7.63 -19.44
N GLY A 179 -3.04 -7.76 -20.22
CA GLY A 179 -3.00 -7.54 -21.66
C GLY A 179 -3.73 -6.25 -22.08
N GLU A 180 -4.61 -6.38 -23.08
CA GLU A 180 -5.44 -5.28 -23.60
C GLU A 180 -6.38 -4.63 -22.56
N ASN A 181 -6.59 -5.25 -21.41
CA ASN A 181 -7.36 -4.64 -20.31
C ASN A 181 -6.55 -3.64 -19.49
N SER A 182 -5.26 -3.47 -19.77
CA SER A 182 -4.41 -2.53 -19.07
C SER A 182 -4.75 -1.09 -19.42
N SER A 183 -4.66 -0.21 -18.44
CA SER A 183 -4.71 1.24 -18.66
C SER A 183 -3.44 1.76 -19.34
N LEU A 184 -2.36 0.96 -19.41
CA LEU A 184 -1.12 1.28 -20.10
C LEU A 184 -1.18 1.06 -21.62
N VAL A 185 -2.17 0.34 -22.15
CA VAL A 185 -2.32 0.05 -23.60
C VAL A 185 -2.25 1.31 -24.45
N GLU A 186 -2.85 2.42 -24.02
CA GLU A 186 -2.80 3.70 -24.76
C GLU A 186 -1.39 4.29 -24.91
N THR A 187 -0.41 3.76 -24.18
CA THR A 187 0.98 4.25 -24.16
C THR A 187 2.02 3.15 -24.39
N ASP A 188 1.59 1.94 -24.70
CA ASP A 188 2.46 0.77 -24.76
C ASP A 188 3.32 0.73 -26.04
N GLU A 189 3.01 1.50 -27.08
CA GLU A 189 3.92 1.75 -28.18
C GLU A 189 5.25 2.36 -27.72
N TYR A 190 5.23 3.07 -26.56
CA TYR A 190 6.39 3.67 -25.91
C TYR A 190 6.92 2.83 -24.73
N TYR A 191 6.62 1.54 -24.65
CA TYR A 191 6.97 0.68 -23.50
C TYR A 191 8.46 0.71 -23.13
N LYS A 192 9.36 0.89 -24.11
CA LYS A 192 10.82 1.04 -23.87
C LYS A 192 11.18 2.30 -23.06
N LYS A 193 10.22 3.20 -22.84
CA LYS A 193 10.37 4.37 -21.99
C LYS A 193 9.85 4.15 -20.58
N TYR A 194 9.07 3.09 -20.31
CA TYR A 194 8.60 2.80 -18.97
C TYR A 194 9.75 2.69 -18.00
N ALA A 195 9.63 3.36 -16.85
CA ALA A 195 10.69 3.46 -15.88
C ALA A 195 10.16 3.51 -14.45
N ILE A 196 11.00 3.03 -13.57
CA ILE A 196 10.95 3.23 -12.12
C ILE A 196 12.37 3.52 -11.66
N THR A 197 12.55 4.51 -10.80
CA THR A 197 13.87 4.96 -10.35
C THR A 197 14.58 3.87 -9.54
N ASN A 198 15.87 3.63 -9.82
CA ASN A 198 16.76 2.69 -9.12
C ASN A 198 16.46 1.20 -9.35
N TYR A 199 15.77 0.83 -10.45
CA TYR A 199 15.49 -0.57 -10.79
C TYR A 199 15.91 -0.91 -12.21
N ASN A 200 15.99 -2.22 -12.52
CA ASN A 200 16.40 -2.71 -13.83
C ASN A 200 15.28 -2.56 -14.86
N LEU A 201 15.42 -1.61 -15.79
CA LEU A 201 14.41 -1.33 -16.80
C LEU A 201 14.28 -2.46 -17.85
N LYS A 202 15.32 -3.24 -18.12
CA LYS A 202 15.20 -4.38 -19.04
C LYS A 202 14.22 -5.41 -18.52
N TYR A 203 14.21 -5.60 -17.19
CA TYR A 203 13.24 -6.50 -16.54
C TYR A 203 11.82 -5.94 -16.69
N MET A 204 11.62 -4.64 -16.43
CA MET A 204 10.33 -3.97 -16.62
C MET A 204 9.82 -4.12 -18.06
N HIS A 205 10.66 -3.88 -19.06
CA HIS A 205 10.28 -3.96 -20.48
C HIS A 205 9.99 -5.38 -20.95
N SER A 206 10.40 -6.42 -20.23
CA SER A 206 10.00 -7.81 -20.50
C SER A 206 8.62 -8.15 -19.95
N HIS A 207 8.12 -7.38 -19.00
CA HIS A 207 6.81 -7.56 -18.36
C HIS A 207 5.76 -6.54 -18.83
N HIS A 208 6.21 -5.40 -19.36
CA HIS A 208 5.37 -4.37 -19.96
C HIS A 208 5.87 -4.06 -21.36
N CYS A 209 5.21 -4.57 -22.35
CA CYS A 209 5.44 -4.32 -23.76
C CYS A 209 4.10 -4.27 -24.50
N GLN A 210 4.13 -4.05 -25.80
CA GLN A 210 2.92 -3.90 -26.59
C GLN A 210 1.97 -5.09 -26.41
N GLY A 211 0.76 -4.84 -25.95
CA GLY A 211 -0.29 -5.85 -25.69
C GLY A 211 -0.04 -6.76 -24.48
N LYS A 212 1.03 -6.54 -23.69
CA LYS A 212 1.39 -7.36 -22.53
C LYS A 212 1.66 -6.47 -21.31
N HIS A 213 0.91 -6.68 -20.22
CA HIS A 213 1.05 -5.90 -18.99
C HIS A 213 0.94 -6.80 -17.77
N GLU A 214 2.07 -7.28 -17.28
CA GLU A 214 2.19 -8.22 -16.18
C GLU A 214 2.48 -7.54 -14.85
N TYR A 215 1.87 -8.07 -13.79
CA TYR A 215 2.06 -7.67 -12.40
C TYR A 215 2.34 -8.90 -11.54
N LEU A 216 3.27 -8.80 -10.59
CA LEU A 216 3.61 -9.90 -9.69
C LEU A 216 2.88 -9.72 -8.36
N ILE A 217 1.75 -10.38 -8.20
CA ILE A 217 0.88 -10.23 -7.03
C ILE A 217 1.17 -11.32 -6.00
N ALA A 218 1.28 -10.94 -4.72
CA ALA A 218 1.38 -11.90 -3.64
C ALA A 218 0.16 -12.82 -3.63
N LYS A 219 0.39 -14.14 -3.53
CA LYS A 219 -0.67 -15.15 -3.58
C LYS A 219 -1.71 -14.98 -2.49
N ASP A 220 -1.28 -14.57 -1.29
CA ASP A 220 -2.19 -14.28 -0.17
C ASP A 220 -3.25 -13.22 -0.54
N ILE A 221 -2.89 -12.26 -1.38
CA ILE A 221 -3.80 -11.21 -1.88
C ILE A 221 -4.83 -11.79 -2.85
N LEU A 222 -4.39 -12.67 -3.76
CA LEU A 222 -5.30 -13.30 -4.73
C LEU A 222 -6.22 -14.34 -4.07
N ASP A 223 -5.74 -14.99 -3.01
CA ASP A 223 -6.50 -15.97 -2.24
C ASP A 223 -7.48 -15.33 -1.23
N ALA A 224 -7.33 -14.04 -0.94
CA ALA A 224 -8.20 -13.35 0.02
C ALA A 224 -9.65 -13.30 -0.47
N ASP A 225 -10.59 -13.60 0.42
CA ASP A 225 -12.03 -13.36 0.21
C ASP A 225 -12.38 -11.89 0.45
N VAL A 226 -11.71 -11.27 1.45
CA VAL A 226 -11.89 -9.87 1.84
C VAL A 226 -10.54 -9.20 2.03
N ILE A 227 -10.40 -7.99 1.47
CA ILE A 227 -9.25 -7.12 1.75
C ILE A 227 -9.74 -5.88 2.50
N ILE A 228 -9.21 -5.67 3.71
CA ILE A 228 -9.40 -4.43 4.45
C ILE A 228 -8.19 -3.55 4.20
N ASN A 229 -8.39 -2.51 3.41
CA ASN A 229 -7.35 -1.58 3.02
C ASN A 229 -7.26 -0.45 4.07
N VAL A 230 -6.07 -0.28 4.67
CA VAL A 230 -5.84 0.74 5.71
C VAL A 230 -4.77 1.73 5.22
N PRO A 231 -5.11 2.61 4.27
CA PRO A 231 -4.16 3.55 3.71
C PRO A 231 -3.77 4.63 4.72
N LYS A 232 -2.57 5.20 4.52
CA LYS A 232 -2.08 6.43 5.14
C LYS A 232 -2.15 7.56 4.10
N PRO A 233 -3.19 8.40 4.10
CA PRO A 233 -3.28 9.52 3.17
C PRO A 233 -2.13 10.51 3.38
N LYS A 234 -1.45 10.84 2.28
CA LYS A 234 -0.31 11.78 2.25
C LYS A 234 -0.03 12.26 0.84
N CYS A 235 0.70 13.36 0.71
CA CYS A 235 1.18 13.84 -0.58
C CYS A 235 2.08 12.82 -1.27
N HIS A 236 2.02 12.77 -2.59
CA HIS A 236 2.88 11.91 -3.40
C HIS A 236 3.40 12.64 -4.63
N ARG A 237 4.72 12.72 -4.79
CA ARG A 237 5.37 13.52 -5.83
C ARG A 237 4.94 13.18 -7.26
N LYS A 238 4.60 11.91 -7.56
CA LYS A 238 4.24 11.44 -8.91
C LYS A 238 2.74 11.29 -9.11
N ALA A 239 2.00 10.85 -8.08
CA ALA A 239 0.56 10.53 -8.18
C ALA A 239 -0.33 11.61 -7.53
N GLY A 240 0.24 12.72 -7.06
CA GLY A 240 -0.47 13.75 -6.30
C GLY A 240 -0.76 13.32 -4.87
N ILE A 241 -1.48 12.24 -4.67
CA ILE A 241 -1.86 11.72 -3.36
C ILE A 241 -1.63 10.22 -3.23
N THR A 242 -1.23 9.76 -2.05
CA THR A 242 -1.39 8.38 -1.61
C THR A 242 -2.68 8.28 -0.82
N ALA A 243 -3.61 7.47 -1.31
CA ALA A 243 -4.89 7.17 -0.67
C ALA A 243 -5.27 5.71 -0.98
N SER A 244 -6.55 5.34 -0.85
CA SER A 244 -7.01 3.96 -0.94
C SER A 244 -6.51 3.21 -2.18
N MET A 245 -6.74 3.75 -3.38
CA MET A 245 -6.34 3.08 -4.63
C MET A 245 -4.82 2.92 -4.75
N LYS A 246 -4.06 3.99 -4.41
CA LYS A 246 -2.60 3.93 -4.52
C LYS A 246 -1.96 3.03 -3.45
N ASN A 247 -2.59 2.85 -2.30
CA ASN A 247 -2.08 1.93 -1.27
C ASN A 247 -1.91 0.51 -1.82
N PHE A 248 -2.74 0.11 -2.77
CA PHE A 248 -2.66 -1.22 -3.39
C PHE A 248 -1.43 -1.46 -4.29
N VAL A 249 -0.65 -0.44 -4.63
CA VAL A 249 0.66 -0.66 -5.25
C VAL A 249 1.57 -1.53 -4.37
N GLY A 250 1.34 -1.54 -3.05
CA GLY A 250 2.02 -2.40 -2.07
C GLY A 250 1.56 -3.86 -2.04
N VAL A 251 0.73 -4.34 -2.96
CA VAL A 251 0.45 -5.79 -3.12
C VAL A 251 1.31 -6.43 -4.20
N ASN A 252 2.01 -5.63 -4.99
CA ASN A 252 2.90 -6.11 -6.03
C ASN A 252 4.28 -6.41 -5.44
N SER A 253 4.70 -7.65 -5.56
CA SER A 253 5.84 -8.22 -4.83
C SER A 253 7.21 -7.82 -5.37
N LYS A 254 7.29 -7.30 -6.61
CA LYS A 254 8.52 -6.77 -7.22
C LYS A 254 8.29 -5.42 -7.86
N LYS A 255 9.10 -4.44 -7.50
CA LYS A 255 8.93 -3.05 -7.97
C LYS A 255 9.21 -2.89 -9.47
N GLU A 256 10.00 -3.77 -10.06
CA GLU A 256 10.27 -3.83 -11.50
C GLU A 256 9.05 -4.12 -12.37
N TYR A 257 7.93 -4.53 -11.79
CA TYR A 257 6.63 -4.68 -12.47
C TYR A 257 5.75 -3.41 -12.41
N LEU A 258 6.27 -2.28 -11.94
CA LEU A 258 5.48 -1.09 -11.65
C LEU A 258 5.98 0.13 -12.44
N PRO A 259 5.53 0.36 -13.68
CA PRO A 259 5.83 1.60 -14.39
C PRO A 259 5.39 2.82 -13.58
N HIS A 260 6.31 3.74 -13.32
CA HIS A 260 6.05 4.96 -12.54
C HIS A 260 6.10 6.23 -13.38
N HIS A 261 6.76 6.19 -14.52
CA HIS A 261 6.84 7.25 -15.52
C HIS A 261 7.40 6.69 -16.82
N ARG A 262 7.33 7.47 -17.89
CA ARG A 262 8.05 7.24 -19.15
C ARG A 262 9.21 8.20 -19.23
N ASN A 263 10.40 7.68 -19.47
CA ASN A 263 11.64 8.46 -19.60
C ASN A 263 11.53 9.53 -20.71
N GLY A 264 12.04 10.72 -20.42
CA GLY A 264 12.11 11.84 -21.34
C GLY A 264 10.98 12.86 -21.18
N SER A 265 11.06 13.90 -22.00
CA SER A 265 10.08 14.99 -21.99
C SER A 265 8.78 14.64 -22.73
N VAL A 266 7.73 15.46 -22.53
CA VAL A 266 6.47 15.35 -23.25
C VAL A 266 6.68 15.35 -24.76
N ALA A 267 7.52 16.23 -25.28
CA ALA A 267 7.81 16.31 -26.72
C ALA A 267 8.44 15.03 -27.28
N SER A 268 9.02 14.18 -26.44
CA SER A 268 9.55 12.87 -26.82
C SER A 268 8.65 11.71 -26.37
N HIS A 269 7.35 11.94 -26.15
CA HIS A 269 6.39 10.94 -25.66
C HIS A 269 6.75 10.34 -24.28
N GLY A 270 7.56 11.06 -23.48
CA GLY A 270 7.81 10.79 -22.09
C GLY A 270 6.87 11.57 -21.17
N ASP A 271 6.89 11.27 -19.89
CA ASP A 271 6.21 12.05 -18.85
C ASP A 271 7.10 12.28 -17.62
N GLU A 272 8.42 12.13 -17.81
CA GLU A 272 9.41 12.33 -16.75
C GLU A 272 9.53 13.81 -16.35
N TYR A 273 9.47 14.70 -17.34
CA TYR A 273 9.52 16.17 -17.16
C TYR A 273 8.83 16.88 -18.34
N PRO A 274 8.34 18.15 -18.15
CA PRO A 274 7.54 18.84 -19.17
C PRO A 274 8.34 19.22 -20.41
N GLU A 275 9.51 19.85 -20.24
CA GLU A 275 10.27 20.46 -21.33
C GLU A 275 11.51 19.65 -21.69
N SER A 276 11.89 19.69 -22.97
CA SER A 276 13.10 19.04 -23.44
C SER A 276 14.35 19.67 -22.79
N SER A 277 15.24 18.84 -22.27
CA SER A 277 16.48 19.25 -21.62
C SER A 277 17.54 18.17 -21.77
N PHE A 278 18.65 18.51 -22.43
CA PHE A 278 19.78 17.59 -22.59
C PHE A 278 20.38 17.17 -21.24
N ILE A 279 20.49 18.09 -20.29
CA ILE A 279 21.03 17.78 -18.95
C ILE A 279 20.12 16.81 -18.20
N LYS A 280 18.80 17.02 -18.24
CA LYS A 280 17.81 16.09 -17.65
C LYS A 280 17.89 14.71 -18.30
N TYR A 281 17.99 14.68 -19.63
CA TYR A 281 18.11 13.43 -20.37
C TYR A 281 19.36 12.64 -19.94
N CYS A 282 20.54 13.27 -19.92
CA CYS A 282 21.78 12.63 -19.49
C CYS A 282 21.68 12.09 -18.05
N ARG A 283 21.08 12.87 -17.15
CA ARG A 283 20.87 12.43 -15.77
C ARG A 283 19.87 11.27 -15.68
N SER A 284 18.78 11.30 -16.44
CA SER A 284 17.81 10.22 -16.50
C SER A 284 18.45 8.91 -16.94
N VAL A 285 19.26 8.95 -18.01
CA VAL A 285 20.03 7.79 -18.48
C VAL A 285 20.96 7.26 -17.39
N ALA A 286 21.72 8.12 -16.71
CA ALA A 286 22.61 7.71 -15.62
C ALA A 286 21.81 7.11 -14.44
N LYS A 287 20.67 7.69 -14.07
CA LYS A 287 19.80 7.17 -13.02
C LYS A 287 19.21 5.79 -13.33
N ASN A 288 18.90 5.50 -14.58
CA ASN A 288 18.41 4.18 -14.99
C ASN A 288 19.42 3.05 -14.71
N TYR A 289 20.69 3.38 -14.50
CA TYR A 289 21.74 2.43 -14.10
C TYR A 289 22.08 2.49 -12.60
N SER A 290 21.41 3.31 -11.79
CA SER A 290 21.70 3.46 -10.34
C SER A 290 21.50 2.15 -9.56
N TYR A 291 20.65 1.24 -10.05
CA TYR A 291 20.46 -0.08 -9.47
C TYR A 291 21.73 -0.95 -9.44
N THR A 292 22.75 -0.60 -10.24
CA THR A 292 24.04 -1.31 -10.25
C THR A 292 24.94 -0.96 -9.07
N HIS A 293 24.56 0.06 -8.28
CA HIS A 293 25.34 0.60 -7.16
C HIS A 293 26.77 1.01 -7.52
N SER A 294 27.03 1.32 -8.81
CA SER A 294 28.33 1.75 -9.32
C SER A 294 28.70 3.13 -8.80
N LYS A 295 29.88 3.27 -8.18
CA LYS A 295 30.42 4.57 -7.74
C LYS A 295 30.55 5.58 -8.88
N ILE A 296 30.86 5.10 -10.09
CA ILE A 296 30.95 5.94 -11.29
C ILE A 296 29.57 6.51 -11.65
N ILE A 297 28.54 5.69 -11.63
CA ILE A 297 27.16 6.13 -11.88
C ILE A 297 26.71 7.17 -10.83
N TYR A 298 27.05 6.97 -9.55
CA TYR A 298 26.78 7.96 -8.51
C TYR A 298 27.49 9.29 -8.76
N LEU A 299 28.77 9.24 -9.16
CA LEU A 299 29.53 10.45 -9.51
C LEU A 299 28.90 11.19 -10.69
N ILE A 300 28.57 10.48 -11.76
CA ILE A 300 27.92 11.03 -12.96
C ILE A 300 26.58 11.68 -12.60
N ASN A 301 25.74 10.99 -11.82
CA ASN A 301 24.47 11.54 -11.31
C ASN A 301 24.68 12.83 -10.51
N GLY A 302 25.71 12.86 -9.64
CA GLY A 302 26.06 14.04 -8.85
C GLY A 302 26.47 15.22 -9.71
N VAL A 303 27.28 15.00 -10.75
CA VAL A 303 27.69 16.05 -11.69
C VAL A 303 26.48 16.63 -12.43
N PHE A 304 25.62 15.79 -13.02
CA PHE A 304 24.45 16.28 -13.71
C PHE A 304 23.45 16.96 -12.76
N TYR A 305 23.32 16.51 -11.53
CA TYR A 305 22.49 17.19 -10.53
C TYR A 305 23.00 18.61 -10.24
N LYS A 306 24.32 18.76 -10.01
CA LYS A 306 24.93 20.09 -9.81
C LYS A 306 24.71 21.00 -11.02
N LEU A 307 24.89 20.49 -12.23
CA LEU A 307 24.62 21.25 -13.45
C LEU A 307 23.15 21.67 -13.56
N MET A 308 22.22 20.83 -13.14
CA MET A 308 20.80 21.16 -13.12
C MET A 308 20.50 22.27 -12.12
N VAL A 309 21.07 22.21 -10.91
CA VAL A 309 20.93 23.28 -9.90
C VAL A 309 21.49 24.59 -10.42
N LEU A 310 22.70 24.59 -11.00
CA LEU A 310 23.32 25.78 -11.59
C LEU A 310 22.52 26.39 -12.76
N THR A 311 21.75 25.57 -13.48
CA THR A 311 20.93 26.00 -14.61
C THR A 311 19.45 26.16 -14.26
N HIS A 312 19.08 26.07 -12.98
CA HIS A 312 17.70 26.16 -12.47
C HIS A 312 16.73 25.15 -13.12
N LYS A 313 17.24 23.94 -13.44
CA LYS A 313 16.47 22.85 -14.09
C LYS A 313 16.19 21.66 -13.17
N GLU A 314 16.41 21.79 -11.87
CA GLU A 314 16.24 20.72 -10.88
C GLU A 314 14.78 20.33 -10.62
N ARG A 315 13.82 21.18 -11.02
CA ARG A 315 12.40 20.90 -10.87
C ARG A 315 11.92 19.84 -11.85
N PHE A 316 10.87 19.10 -11.45
CA PHE A 316 10.18 18.12 -12.30
C PHE A 316 11.12 17.07 -12.90
N GLN A 317 11.47 16.09 -12.09
CA GLN A 317 12.31 14.96 -12.48
C GLN A 317 11.60 13.65 -12.13
N GLU A 318 11.94 12.58 -12.84
CA GLU A 318 11.47 11.21 -12.52
C GLU A 318 9.94 11.09 -12.49
N GLY A 319 9.24 11.87 -13.26
CA GLY A 319 7.77 11.93 -13.25
C GLY A 319 7.16 12.63 -12.03
N SER A 320 7.96 13.40 -11.26
CA SER A 320 7.50 14.10 -10.05
C SER A 320 6.85 15.43 -10.38
N TRP A 321 5.76 15.41 -11.16
CA TRP A 321 4.99 16.58 -11.57
C TRP A 321 3.57 16.20 -11.99
N TYR A 322 2.69 17.19 -12.16
CA TYR A 322 1.26 17.00 -12.47
C TYR A 322 0.97 16.41 -13.85
N GLY A 323 1.93 16.40 -14.78
CA GLY A 323 1.82 15.78 -16.10
C GLY A 323 2.30 14.33 -16.17
N ASN A 324 2.54 13.67 -15.03
CA ASN A 324 2.81 12.24 -15.02
C ASN A 324 1.56 11.46 -15.48
N ASP A 325 1.68 10.78 -16.61
CA ASP A 325 0.60 10.02 -17.25
C ASP A 325 0.81 8.49 -17.17
N THR A 326 1.72 8.03 -16.34
CA THR A 326 2.01 6.60 -16.20
C THR A 326 1.55 6.02 -14.87
N ILE A 327 1.88 6.66 -13.74
CA ILE A 327 1.65 6.05 -12.41
C ILE A 327 0.18 5.81 -12.10
N TRP A 328 -0.72 6.68 -12.53
CA TRP A 328 -2.15 6.50 -12.28
C TRP A 328 -2.70 5.31 -13.08
N ARG A 329 -2.15 5.02 -14.27
CA ARG A 329 -2.50 3.85 -15.09
C ARG A 329 -2.11 2.56 -14.38
N THR A 330 -0.88 2.49 -13.85
CA THR A 330 -0.40 1.39 -13.01
C THR A 330 -1.29 1.18 -11.78
N ILE A 331 -1.71 2.27 -11.12
CA ILE A 331 -2.63 2.20 -9.98
C ILE A 331 -3.98 1.60 -10.38
N LEU A 332 -4.56 2.02 -11.49
CA LEU A 332 -5.83 1.48 -12.00
C LEU A 332 -5.71 -0.02 -12.32
N ASP A 333 -4.62 -0.42 -12.94
CA ASP A 333 -4.37 -1.82 -13.30
C ASP A 333 -4.30 -2.72 -12.06
N ILE A 334 -3.55 -2.32 -11.03
CA ILE A 334 -3.50 -3.05 -9.76
C ILE A 334 -4.91 -3.16 -9.14
N ASN A 335 -5.67 -2.07 -9.12
CA ASN A 335 -7.03 -2.10 -8.58
C ASN A 335 -7.98 -3.00 -9.40
N LYS A 336 -7.82 -3.02 -10.72
CA LYS A 336 -8.55 -3.93 -11.61
C LYS A 336 -8.22 -5.39 -11.30
N ILE A 337 -6.94 -5.73 -11.14
CA ILE A 337 -6.50 -7.06 -10.73
C ILE A 337 -7.14 -7.46 -9.41
N LEU A 338 -7.06 -6.60 -8.40
CA LEU A 338 -7.61 -6.90 -7.08
C LEU A 338 -9.11 -7.14 -7.08
N LEU A 339 -9.86 -6.42 -7.90
CA LEU A 339 -11.31 -6.56 -7.96
C LEU A 339 -11.75 -7.76 -8.81
N TYR A 340 -11.07 -8.05 -9.91
CA TYR A 340 -11.61 -8.88 -10.97
C TYR A 340 -10.80 -10.15 -11.27
N SER A 341 -9.55 -10.30 -10.79
CA SER A 341 -8.84 -11.56 -11.01
C SER A 341 -9.18 -12.61 -9.96
N ASP A 342 -9.24 -13.85 -10.40
CA ASP A 342 -9.40 -15.02 -9.54
C ASP A 342 -8.09 -15.38 -8.81
N LYS A 343 -8.09 -16.51 -8.09
CA LYS A 343 -6.93 -17.03 -7.35
C LYS A 343 -5.74 -17.42 -8.24
N ASN A 344 -5.98 -17.63 -9.51
CA ASN A 344 -4.96 -17.97 -10.50
C ASN A 344 -4.50 -16.75 -11.31
N GLY A 345 -5.03 -15.55 -11.00
CA GLY A 345 -4.70 -14.32 -11.69
C GLY A 345 -5.48 -14.10 -12.99
N VAL A 346 -6.48 -14.91 -13.29
CA VAL A 346 -7.30 -14.76 -14.50
C VAL A 346 -8.38 -13.70 -14.27
N LEU A 347 -8.45 -12.69 -15.15
CA LEU A 347 -9.47 -11.64 -15.09
C LEU A 347 -10.87 -12.19 -15.44
N SER A 348 -11.87 -11.65 -14.80
CA SER A 348 -13.28 -11.92 -15.03
C SER A 348 -14.10 -10.63 -15.02
N ASN A 349 -15.32 -10.69 -15.55
CA ASN A 349 -16.25 -9.55 -15.54
C ASN A 349 -16.92 -9.34 -14.17
N ASN A 350 -16.80 -10.30 -13.25
CA ASN A 350 -17.42 -10.26 -11.95
C ASN A 350 -16.36 -10.03 -10.87
N LYS A 351 -16.68 -9.19 -9.88
CA LYS A 351 -15.82 -8.98 -8.71
C LYS A 351 -15.56 -10.31 -7.99
N LYS A 352 -14.30 -10.57 -7.64
CA LYS A 352 -13.86 -11.81 -6.99
C LYS A 352 -13.68 -11.68 -5.49
N ARG A 353 -13.54 -10.46 -4.97
CA ARG A 353 -13.36 -10.21 -3.54
C ARG A 353 -13.97 -8.90 -3.12
N ILE A 354 -14.21 -8.79 -1.82
CA ILE A 354 -14.72 -7.58 -1.19
C ILE A 354 -13.53 -6.73 -0.76
N ILE A 355 -13.59 -5.43 -1.04
CA ILE A 355 -12.61 -4.45 -0.57
C ILE A 355 -13.33 -3.45 0.34
N PHE A 356 -12.84 -3.33 1.57
CA PHE A 356 -13.30 -2.37 2.56
C PHE A 356 -12.16 -1.42 2.92
N ASN A 357 -12.43 -0.10 3.03
CA ASN A 357 -11.38 0.89 3.26
C ASN A 357 -11.59 1.60 4.60
N VAL A 358 -10.53 1.67 5.40
CA VAL A 358 -10.44 2.45 6.65
C VAL A 358 -9.16 3.28 6.60
N ALA A 359 -9.26 4.58 6.33
CA ALA A 359 -8.09 5.44 6.19
C ALA A 359 -7.59 5.96 7.55
N ASP A 360 -6.30 5.83 7.81
CA ASP A 360 -5.62 6.46 8.93
C ASP A 360 -5.28 7.92 8.59
N MET A 361 -6.15 8.84 8.97
CA MET A 361 -6.02 10.28 8.75
C MET A 361 -5.75 11.07 10.05
N ILE A 362 -5.35 10.40 11.13
CA ILE A 362 -5.08 11.07 12.44
C ILE A 362 -3.92 12.02 12.29
N ILE A 363 -2.82 11.57 11.72
CA ILE A 363 -1.70 12.43 11.29
C ILE A 363 -1.48 12.17 9.80
N SER A 364 -1.72 13.16 8.96
CA SER A 364 -1.51 13.09 7.52
C SER A 364 -0.20 13.76 7.11
N GLY A 365 0.38 13.34 5.98
CA GLY A 365 1.63 13.87 5.44
C GLY A 365 1.48 14.56 4.09
#